data_eba85a21163d29d6b52043dc63258227
#
_entry.id   eba85a21163d29d6b52043dc63258227
#
_cell.length_a   1.000
_cell.length_b   1.000
_cell.length_c   1.000
_cell.angle_alpha   90.00
_cell.angle_beta   90.00
_cell.angle_gamma   90.00
#
_symmetry.space_group_name_H-M   'P 1'
#
loop_
_entity.id
_entity.type
_entity.pdbx_description
1 polymer ?
#
loop_
_entity_poly.entity_id
_entity_poly.type
_entity_poly.pdbx_seq_one_letter_code
_entity_poly.pdbx_strand_id
1 'polypeptide(L)'
;MAVPASIRAVERPSNTIIEDNGRDGPNRYAVRLRAGVKYVPGGNPQPRNGKVIGHIVDGKYVPVNAPVADAKPEMLQYGASAFVYSVSADLIEDLLDIFAAKDAYSIMTIAFLRVMRPSISSNRLASFYRKTFISRYYPGAALSENTVSSFLSHLGEDRTKRRAFYQKRADRVIAEHHIAIDGMLKQDNSSVNDLSAFSRKARVRGCREASVLYAYDIEKMEPVCAEIFPGNSIDASSYAAFIRDNDIRKGIIVSDKGFPPSRIKTELAERPDLHFLTPVKRNDVRIRDNHALDFDGVLEGVDGHILYSKRRIKGGCYLYTFRDSHKSSAEETAFLANRKKNKDFSYSWYDKKSSVFGVIIFESDKDLDPKRPISVIPTDGCWNWFLTGTKMASASTVPAYRAISLSLAWNSSTSLLLC
;
A
#
# COMPACT_ATOMS: atom_id res chain seq x y z
N MET A 1 17.45 -59.69 35.00
CA MET A 1 17.35 -61.02 34.33
C MET A 1 17.94 -60.94 32.93
N ALA A 2 18.49 -62.04 32.41
CA ALA A 2 19.05 -62.05 31.06
C ALA A 2 17.91 -62.00 30.03
N VAL A 3 18.00 -61.13 29.07
CA VAL A 3 17.00 -61.01 27.98
C VAL A 3 17.00 -62.29 27.12
N PRO A 4 15.86 -62.94 26.84
CA PRO A 4 15.79 -64.17 26.03
C PRO A 4 16.43 -63.99 24.64
N ALA A 5 16.97 -65.09 24.08
CA ALA A 5 17.64 -65.07 22.79
C ALA A 5 16.72 -64.65 21.65
N SER A 6 15.43 -65.10 21.69
CA SER A 6 14.38 -64.70 20.74
C SER A 6 14.12 -63.20 20.71
N ILE A 7 14.14 -62.57 21.87
CA ILE A 7 13.95 -61.11 21.99
C ILE A 7 15.16 -60.31 21.50
N ARG A 8 16.40 -60.85 21.74
CA ARG A 8 17.63 -60.24 21.25
C ARG A 8 17.74 -60.23 19.72
N ALA A 9 17.17 -61.24 19.07
CA ALA A 9 17.17 -61.42 17.62
C ALA A 9 16.24 -60.48 16.87
N VAL A 10 15.33 -59.77 17.57
CA VAL A 10 14.38 -58.84 16.93
C VAL A 10 15.09 -57.70 16.25
N GLU A 11 14.77 -57.46 14.97
CA GLU A 11 15.28 -56.36 14.17
C GLU A 11 14.92 -55.01 14.81
N ARG A 12 15.90 -54.15 14.97
CA ARG A 12 15.76 -52.87 15.63
C ARG A 12 16.84 -51.89 15.17
N PRO A 13 16.73 -50.57 15.46
CA PRO A 13 17.76 -49.59 15.11
C PRO A 13 19.14 -50.01 15.62
N SER A 14 20.17 -49.75 14.82
CA SER A 14 21.59 -49.99 15.18
C SER A 14 21.97 -49.19 16.43
N ASN A 15 23.06 -49.62 17.09
CA ASN A 15 23.57 -48.95 18.30
C ASN A 15 22.57 -48.90 19.47
N THR A 16 21.79 -49.98 19.65
CA THR A 16 20.79 -50.09 20.73
C THR A 16 21.07 -51.30 21.63
N ILE A 17 20.52 -51.26 22.84
CA ILE A 17 20.53 -52.35 23.82
C ILE A 17 19.10 -52.64 24.26
N ILE A 18 18.81 -53.91 24.56
CA ILE A 18 17.53 -54.29 25.15
C ILE A 18 17.72 -54.51 26.65
N GLU A 19 16.82 -53.91 27.44
CA GLU A 19 16.77 -54.03 28.88
C GLU A 19 15.46 -54.70 29.29
N ASP A 20 15.54 -55.73 30.14
CA ASP A 20 14.36 -56.38 30.74
C ASP A 20 14.02 -55.60 32.03
N ASN A 21 12.88 -54.91 32.02
CA ASN A 21 12.41 -54.12 33.17
C ASN A 21 11.76 -54.99 34.26
N GLY A 22 11.71 -56.31 34.06
CA GLY A 22 11.16 -57.28 35.06
C GLY A 22 9.67 -57.18 35.32
N ARG A 23 8.94 -56.35 34.51
CA ARG A 23 7.47 -56.15 34.62
C ARG A 23 6.78 -56.87 33.49
N ASP A 24 5.69 -57.58 33.80
CA ASP A 24 4.90 -58.19 32.75
C ASP A 24 4.10 -57.13 31.98
N GLY A 25 4.00 -57.31 30.66
CA GLY A 25 3.30 -56.43 29.78
C GLY A 25 4.07 -55.89 28.60
N PRO A 26 3.50 -55.04 27.75
CA PRO A 26 4.07 -54.59 26.50
C PRO A 26 5.36 -53.74 26.65
N ASN A 27 5.61 -53.21 27.85
CA ASN A 27 6.80 -52.41 28.13
C ASN A 27 7.92 -53.18 28.82
N ARG A 28 7.85 -54.49 28.87
CA ARG A 28 8.84 -55.37 29.54
C ARG A 28 10.23 -55.20 28.96
N TYR A 29 10.37 -55.29 27.65
CA TYR A 29 11.65 -55.21 26.96
C TYR A 29 11.84 -53.84 26.36
N ALA A 30 12.57 -52.98 27.08
CA ALA A 30 12.84 -51.59 26.62
C ALA A 30 14.09 -51.58 25.72
N VAL A 31 14.00 -50.92 24.58
CA VAL A 31 15.09 -50.65 23.65
C VAL A 31 15.67 -49.27 23.93
N ARG A 32 16.96 -49.23 24.31
CA ARG A 32 17.65 -47.99 24.62
C ARG A 32 18.80 -47.73 23.65
N LEU A 33 19.07 -46.46 23.37
CA LEU A 33 20.30 -46.05 22.67
C LEU A 33 21.51 -46.33 23.56
N ARG A 34 22.64 -46.73 22.96
CA ARG A 34 23.94 -46.74 23.65
C ARG A 34 24.48 -45.33 23.69
N ALA A 35 24.61 -44.75 24.87
CA ALA A 35 25.08 -43.36 25.05
C ALA A 35 26.59 -43.23 25.27
N GLY A 36 27.30 -44.33 25.26
CA GLY A 36 28.76 -44.36 25.46
C GLY A 36 29.22 -45.42 26.44
N VAL A 37 30.45 -45.31 26.94
CA VAL A 37 31.06 -46.25 27.89
C VAL A 37 31.50 -45.45 29.12
N LYS A 38 31.22 -46.00 30.30
CA LYS A 38 31.75 -45.50 31.58
C LYS A 38 32.99 -46.32 31.94
N TYR A 39 34.14 -45.69 32.00
CA TYR A 39 35.35 -46.29 32.49
C TYR A 39 35.39 -46.25 34.01
N VAL A 40 35.58 -47.37 34.65
CA VAL A 40 35.74 -47.48 36.10
C VAL A 40 37.20 -47.84 36.37
N PRO A 41 37.91 -47.08 37.21
CA PRO A 41 39.31 -47.40 37.52
C PRO A 41 39.44 -48.84 38.10
N GLY A 42 40.28 -49.66 37.47
CA GLY A 42 40.52 -51.05 37.88
C GLY A 42 39.41 -52.06 37.47
N GLY A 43 38.43 -51.66 36.67
CA GLY A 43 37.36 -52.54 36.22
C GLY A 43 37.15 -52.50 34.70
N ASN A 44 36.36 -53.44 34.19
CA ASN A 44 35.98 -53.46 32.79
C ASN A 44 35.07 -52.28 32.39
N PRO A 45 35.23 -51.72 31.20
CA PRO A 45 34.36 -50.64 30.70
C PRO A 45 32.88 -51.07 30.71
N GLN A 46 32.03 -50.25 31.33
CA GLN A 46 30.61 -50.53 31.40
C GLN A 46 29.83 -49.68 30.38
N PRO A 47 28.94 -50.28 29.57
CA PRO A 47 28.12 -49.51 28.64
C PRO A 47 27.18 -48.59 29.39
N ARG A 48 27.09 -47.33 28.95
CA ARG A 48 26.13 -46.36 29.47
C ARG A 48 24.88 -46.37 28.60
N ASN A 49 23.72 -46.69 29.21
CA ASN A 49 22.44 -46.71 28.50
C ASN A 49 21.85 -45.31 28.44
N GLY A 50 21.41 -44.90 27.25
CA GLY A 50 20.70 -43.67 26.99
C GLY A 50 19.21 -43.81 27.19
N LYS A 51 18.45 -42.90 26.58
CA LYS A 51 16.97 -42.89 26.66
C LYS A 51 16.35 -44.10 25.97
N VAL A 52 15.15 -44.50 26.43
CA VAL A 52 14.34 -45.54 25.77
C VAL A 52 13.81 -44.93 24.47
N ILE A 53 13.97 -45.68 23.37
CA ILE A 53 13.49 -45.30 22.02
C ILE A 53 12.37 -46.20 21.51
N GLY A 54 12.11 -47.31 22.18
CA GLY A 54 11.06 -48.24 21.82
C GLY A 54 10.97 -49.41 22.79
N HIS A 55 10.07 -50.31 22.52
CA HIS A 55 9.87 -51.58 23.24
C HIS A 55 9.76 -52.71 22.25
N ILE A 56 10.05 -53.95 22.69
CA ILE A 56 9.77 -55.16 21.93
C ILE A 56 8.45 -55.73 22.48
N VAL A 57 7.41 -55.72 21.63
CA VAL A 57 6.09 -56.23 21.93
C VAL A 57 5.75 -57.30 20.89
N ASP A 58 5.32 -58.47 21.35
CA ASP A 58 4.99 -59.61 20.49
C ASP A 58 6.04 -59.95 19.41
N GLY A 59 7.31 -59.87 19.80
CA GLY A 59 8.42 -60.16 18.90
C GLY A 59 8.70 -59.13 17.83
N LYS A 60 8.14 -57.89 17.93
CA LYS A 60 8.40 -56.78 17.02
C LYS A 60 8.87 -55.54 17.77
N TYR A 61 9.74 -54.78 17.15
CA TYR A 61 10.15 -53.49 17.66
C TYR A 61 9.05 -52.45 17.43
N VAL A 62 8.58 -51.87 18.52
CA VAL A 62 7.59 -50.76 18.53
C VAL A 62 8.28 -49.48 19.06
N PRO A 63 8.48 -48.47 18.24
CA PRO A 63 9.08 -47.22 18.72
C PRO A 63 8.21 -46.56 19.76
N VAL A 64 8.81 -45.94 20.77
CA VAL A 64 8.11 -45.03 21.65
C VAL A 64 7.80 -43.83 20.79
N ASN A 65 6.54 -43.63 20.47
CA ASN A 65 6.10 -42.35 19.91
C ASN A 65 6.49 -41.28 20.89
N ALA A 66 7.36 -40.36 20.46
CA ALA A 66 7.69 -39.22 21.29
C ALA A 66 6.33 -38.59 21.73
N PRO A 67 6.11 -38.39 23.02
CA PRO A 67 4.85 -37.85 23.46
C PRO A 67 4.64 -36.52 22.72
N VAL A 68 3.46 -36.37 22.13
CA VAL A 68 3.01 -35.12 21.48
C VAL A 68 3.07 -33.93 22.47
N ALA A 69 3.33 -34.22 23.74
CA ALA A 69 3.46 -33.29 24.85
C ALA A 69 4.56 -32.20 24.68
N ASP A 70 5.56 -32.40 23.79
CA ASP A 70 6.58 -31.38 23.51
C ASP A 70 6.24 -30.49 22.30
N ALA A 71 5.15 -30.75 21.62
CA ALA A 71 4.65 -29.87 20.60
C ALA A 71 4.05 -28.62 21.29
N LYS A 72 4.81 -27.54 21.35
CA LYS A 72 4.28 -26.24 21.80
C LYS A 72 3.28 -25.77 20.75
N PRO A 73 1.97 -25.65 21.08
CA PRO A 73 1.01 -25.13 20.14
C PRO A 73 1.38 -23.68 19.79
N GLU A 74 1.49 -23.38 18.50
CA GLU A 74 1.75 -22.05 18.00
C GLU A 74 0.44 -21.47 17.47
N MET A 75 0.01 -20.33 18.02
CA MET A 75 -1.16 -19.60 17.54
C MET A 75 -0.71 -18.44 16.66
N LEU A 76 -1.11 -18.46 15.39
CA LEU A 76 -0.82 -17.42 14.42
C LEU A 76 -2.11 -16.74 13.94
N GLN A 77 -2.05 -15.43 13.77
CA GLN A 77 -3.13 -14.67 13.14
C GLN A 77 -3.15 -14.97 11.65
N TYR A 78 -4.17 -15.72 11.19
CA TYR A 78 -4.27 -16.21 9.82
C TYR A 78 -5.11 -15.31 8.92
N GLY A 79 -6.36 -14.99 9.28
CA GLY A 79 -7.34 -14.39 8.37
C GLY A 79 -6.87 -13.13 7.66
N ALA A 80 -6.38 -12.13 8.42
CA ALA A 80 -5.85 -10.91 7.83
C ALA A 80 -4.59 -11.18 6.98
N SER A 81 -3.71 -12.09 7.41
CA SER A 81 -2.51 -12.48 6.66
C SER A 81 -2.87 -13.15 5.32
N ALA A 82 -3.84 -14.06 5.32
CA ALA A 82 -4.31 -14.75 4.13
C ALA A 82 -4.98 -13.78 3.15
N PHE A 83 -5.83 -12.89 3.65
CA PHE A 83 -6.49 -11.88 2.81
C PHE A 83 -5.47 -10.95 2.13
N VAL A 84 -4.53 -10.37 2.89
CA VAL A 84 -3.51 -9.50 2.32
C VAL A 84 -2.65 -10.26 1.31
N TYR A 85 -2.29 -11.50 1.60
CA TYR A 85 -1.53 -12.34 0.67
C TYR A 85 -2.29 -12.61 -0.64
N SER A 86 -3.59 -12.95 -0.56
CA SER A 86 -4.39 -13.27 -1.74
C SER A 86 -4.57 -12.10 -2.71
N VAL A 87 -4.65 -10.87 -2.17
CA VAL A 87 -4.86 -9.66 -3.00
C VAL A 87 -3.56 -9.00 -3.45
N SER A 88 -2.40 -9.57 -3.17
CA SER A 88 -1.09 -8.97 -3.48
C SER A 88 -0.22 -9.84 -4.39
N ALA A 89 -0.81 -10.83 -5.07
CA ALA A 89 -0.06 -11.76 -5.91
C ALA A 89 0.72 -11.07 -7.02
N ASP A 90 0.08 -10.17 -7.75
CA ASP A 90 0.72 -9.39 -8.83
C ASP A 90 1.79 -8.40 -8.32
N LEU A 91 1.65 -7.93 -7.09
CA LEU A 91 2.62 -7.03 -6.46
C LEU A 91 3.92 -7.75 -6.12
N ILE A 92 3.83 -8.98 -5.58
CA ILE A 92 5.04 -9.78 -5.30
C ILE A 92 5.73 -10.22 -6.59
N GLU A 93 4.97 -10.53 -7.65
CA GLU A 93 5.54 -10.83 -8.97
C GLU A 93 6.33 -9.64 -9.51
N ASP A 94 5.73 -8.44 -9.50
CA ASP A 94 6.40 -7.21 -9.94
C ASP A 94 7.68 -6.92 -9.14
N LEU A 95 7.69 -7.21 -7.85
CA LEU A 95 8.87 -7.05 -7.01
C LEU A 95 9.95 -8.09 -7.32
N LEU A 96 9.58 -9.35 -7.56
CA LEU A 96 10.53 -10.43 -7.86
C LEU A 96 11.22 -10.26 -9.20
N ASP A 97 10.59 -9.57 -10.15
CA ASP A 97 11.21 -9.26 -11.43
C ASP A 97 12.33 -8.21 -11.33
N ILE A 98 12.36 -7.44 -10.26
CA ILE A 98 13.26 -6.29 -10.11
C ILE A 98 14.24 -6.47 -8.94
N PHE A 99 13.75 -7.03 -7.85
CA PHE A 99 14.53 -7.23 -6.63
C PHE A 99 14.91 -8.69 -6.43
N ALA A 100 16.03 -8.94 -5.77
CA ALA A 100 16.33 -10.28 -5.27
C ALA A 100 15.19 -10.76 -4.35
N ALA A 101 14.91 -12.06 -4.38
CA ALA A 101 13.79 -12.65 -3.62
C ALA A 101 13.81 -12.28 -2.11
N LYS A 102 15.00 -12.22 -1.51
CA LYS A 102 15.18 -11.80 -0.12
C LYS A 102 14.66 -10.37 0.12
N ASP A 103 14.96 -9.45 -0.78
CA ASP A 103 14.56 -8.04 -0.66
C ASP A 103 13.07 -7.88 -0.95
N ALA A 104 12.55 -8.54 -2.00
CA ALA A 104 11.13 -8.56 -2.33
C ALA A 104 10.29 -9.09 -1.14
N TYR A 105 10.71 -10.19 -0.52
CA TYR A 105 10.04 -10.75 0.66
C TYR A 105 10.15 -9.84 1.89
N SER A 106 11.27 -9.15 2.06
CA SER A 106 11.43 -8.16 3.14
C SER A 106 10.51 -6.96 2.94
N ILE A 107 10.41 -6.44 1.71
CA ILE A 107 9.47 -5.36 1.34
C ILE A 107 8.04 -5.79 1.66
N MET A 108 7.61 -6.97 1.18
CA MET A 108 6.26 -7.48 1.40
C MET A 108 5.97 -7.71 2.88
N THR A 109 6.92 -8.28 3.62
CA THR A 109 6.75 -8.50 5.06
C THR A 109 6.53 -7.19 5.81
N ILE A 110 7.38 -6.19 5.59
CA ILE A 110 7.26 -4.89 6.26
C ILE A 110 5.94 -4.21 5.87
N ALA A 111 5.60 -4.23 4.58
CA ALA A 111 4.36 -3.67 4.07
C ALA A 111 3.13 -4.33 4.71
N PHE A 112 3.06 -5.66 4.74
CA PHE A 112 1.95 -6.42 5.31
C PHE A 112 1.76 -6.14 6.81
N LEU A 113 2.85 -6.12 7.57
CA LEU A 113 2.79 -5.83 9.01
C LEU A 113 2.27 -4.42 9.28
N ARG A 114 2.67 -3.44 8.46
CA ARG A 114 2.18 -2.06 8.59
C ARG A 114 0.74 -1.89 8.11
N VAL A 115 0.31 -2.62 7.09
CA VAL A 115 -1.09 -2.65 6.66
C VAL A 115 -1.99 -3.23 7.75
N MET A 116 -1.58 -4.36 8.32
CA MET A 116 -2.35 -5.01 9.40
C MET A 116 -2.33 -4.18 10.69
N ARG A 117 -1.31 -3.36 10.90
CA ARG A 117 -1.16 -2.52 12.09
C ARG A 117 -0.45 -1.19 11.73
N PRO A 118 -1.18 -0.20 11.21
CA PRO A 118 -0.60 1.05 10.66
C PRO A 118 0.27 1.85 11.65
N SER A 119 -0.05 1.79 12.94
CA SER A 119 0.69 2.52 14.00
C SER A 119 1.83 1.72 14.64
N ILE A 120 2.21 0.55 14.05
CA ILE A 120 3.25 -0.28 14.64
C ILE A 120 4.63 0.40 14.52
N SER A 121 5.32 0.54 15.64
CA SER A 121 6.70 1.04 15.66
C SER A 121 7.69 -0.02 15.18
N SER A 122 8.82 0.40 14.60
CA SER A 122 9.81 -0.50 14.00
C SER A 122 10.36 -1.54 14.98
N ASN A 123 10.54 -1.17 16.24
CA ASN A 123 11.01 -2.09 17.30
C ASN A 123 10.01 -3.21 17.65
N ARG A 124 8.73 -3.08 17.28
CA ARG A 124 7.68 -4.08 17.52
C ARG A 124 7.39 -4.98 16.32
N LEU A 125 7.95 -4.69 15.14
CA LEU A 125 7.71 -5.46 13.92
C LEU A 125 8.07 -6.94 14.08
N ALA A 126 9.25 -7.26 14.65
CA ALA A 126 9.69 -8.63 14.86
C ALA A 126 8.77 -9.43 15.80
N SER A 127 8.25 -8.79 16.84
CA SER A 127 7.32 -9.43 17.77
C SER A 127 5.96 -9.69 17.12
N PHE A 128 5.47 -8.76 16.32
CA PHE A 128 4.20 -8.90 15.62
C PHE A 128 4.28 -9.94 14.50
N TYR A 129 5.36 -9.92 13.70
CA TYR A 129 5.63 -10.91 12.66
C TYR A 129 5.53 -12.34 13.17
N ARG A 130 6.16 -12.66 14.31
CA ARG A 130 6.11 -13.99 14.91
C ARG A 130 4.70 -14.45 15.31
N LYS A 131 3.74 -13.54 15.44
CA LYS A 131 2.34 -13.82 15.80
C LYS A 131 1.41 -13.87 14.59
N THR A 132 1.92 -13.60 13.39
CA THR A 132 1.13 -13.57 12.15
C THR A 132 1.54 -14.69 11.22
N PHE A 133 0.62 -15.16 10.40
CA PHE A 133 0.88 -16.19 9.40
C PHE A 133 1.80 -15.70 8.27
N ILE A 134 2.08 -14.40 8.19
CA ILE A 134 3.08 -13.80 7.28
C ILE A 134 4.46 -14.44 7.47
N SER A 135 4.80 -14.85 8.70
CA SER A 135 6.03 -15.58 9.01
C SER A 135 6.14 -16.92 8.28
N ARG A 136 5.04 -17.47 7.77
CA ARG A 136 4.98 -18.70 6.97
C ARG A 136 5.02 -18.41 5.48
N TYR A 137 4.40 -17.32 5.03
CA TYR A 137 4.48 -16.87 3.64
C TYR A 137 5.87 -16.36 3.26
N TYR A 138 6.49 -15.57 4.14
CA TYR A 138 7.81 -14.98 3.93
C TYR A 138 8.71 -15.29 5.13
N PRO A 139 9.25 -16.51 5.23
CA PRO A 139 10.04 -16.92 6.38
C PRO A 139 11.41 -16.24 6.42
N GLY A 140 11.95 -16.09 7.64
CA GLY A 140 13.32 -15.63 7.84
C GLY A 140 13.54 -14.12 7.72
N ALA A 141 12.49 -13.31 7.73
CA ALA A 141 12.63 -11.85 7.69
C ALA A 141 13.37 -11.30 8.93
N ALA A 142 14.42 -10.53 8.69
CA ALA A 142 15.20 -9.87 9.73
C ALA A 142 14.56 -8.52 10.05
N LEU A 143 13.85 -8.43 11.17
CA LEU A 143 12.98 -7.30 11.54
C LEU A 143 13.42 -6.59 12.83
N SER A 144 14.71 -6.63 13.17
CA SER A 144 15.21 -5.73 14.22
C SER A 144 15.12 -4.28 13.75
N GLU A 145 14.98 -3.33 14.66
CA GLU A 145 14.83 -1.91 14.33
C GLU A 145 15.97 -1.41 13.43
N ASN A 146 17.21 -1.72 13.81
CA ASN A 146 18.38 -1.34 13.03
C ASN A 146 18.40 -2.00 11.63
N THR A 147 18.04 -3.29 11.55
CA THR A 147 17.97 -4.00 10.27
C THR A 147 16.93 -3.40 9.35
N VAL A 148 15.73 -3.10 9.87
CA VAL A 148 14.67 -2.47 9.10
C VAL A 148 15.08 -1.07 8.65
N SER A 149 15.68 -0.27 9.52
CA SER A 149 16.16 1.08 9.18
C SER A 149 17.22 1.03 8.07
N SER A 150 18.26 0.20 8.23
CA SER A 150 19.31 0.05 7.22
C SER A 150 18.76 -0.49 5.89
N PHE A 151 17.83 -1.44 5.93
CA PHE A 151 17.19 -1.98 4.73
C PHE A 151 16.38 -0.91 3.99
N LEU A 152 15.58 -0.12 4.69
CA LEU A 152 14.78 0.95 4.10
C LEU A 152 15.65 2.07 3.55
N SER A 153 16.76 2.41 4.22
CA SER A 153 17.74 3.38 3.71
C SER A 153 18.35 2.90 2.39
N HIS A 154 18.86 1.67 2.36
CA HIS A 154 19.41 1.07 1.14
C HIS A 154 18.40 1.00 0.00
N LEU A 155 17.16 0.62 0.29
CA LEU A 155 16.06 0.62 -0.68
C LEU A 155 15.77 2.02 -1.23
N GLY A 156 15.84 3.05 -0.36
CA GLY A 156 15.68 4.47 -0.73
C GLY A 156 16.79 4.97 -1.64
N GLU A 157 18.03 4.53 -1.43
CA GLU A 157 19.20 4.89 -2.23
C GLU A 157 19.18 4.29 -3.63
N ASP A 158 18.62 3.08 -3.79
CA ASP A 158 18.52 2.38 -5.08
C ASP A 158 17.40 2.97 -5.95
N ARG A 159 17.67 4.16 -6.49
CA ARG A 159 16.72 4.85 -7.37
C ARG A 159 16.40 4.06 -8.65
N THR A 160 17.35 3.27 -9.13
CA THR A 160 17.18 2.51 -10.38
C THR A 160 16.12 1.44 -10.22
N LYS A 161 16.22 0.60 -9.20
CA LYS A 161 15.21 -0.44 -8.93
C LYS A 161 13.86 0.16 -8.54
N ARG A 162 13.84 1.23 -7.75
CA ARG A 162 12.60 1.92 -7.39
C ARG A 162 11.88 2.45 -8.64
N ARG A 163 12.62 3.10 -9.56
CA ARG A 163 12.07 3.59 -10.83
C ARG A 163 11.59 2.44 -11.71
N ALA A 164 12.35 1.36 -11.83
CA ALA A 164 11.93 0.17 -12.58
C ALA A 164 10.63 -0.42 -12.04
N PHE A 165 10.45 -0.47 -10.72
CA PHE A 165 9.21 -0.90 -10.10
C PHE A 165 8.04 0.04 -10.43
N TYR A 166 8.22 1.36 -10.30
CA TYR A 166 7.18 2.33 -10.63
C TYR A 166 6.85 2.33 -12.12
N GLN A 167 7.86 2.17 -12.98
CA GLN A 167 7.67 2.00 -14.42
C GLN A 167 6.77 0.79 -14.73
N LYS A 168 7.07 -0.34 -14.12
CA LYS A 168 6.26 -1.55 -14.30
C LYS A 168 4.81 -1.36 -13.86
N ARG A 169 4.58 -0.59 -12.79
CA ARG A 169 3.21 -0.20 -12.37
C ARG A 169 2.56 0.77 -13.34
N ALA A 170 3.30 1.76 -13.86
CA ALA A 170 2.81 2.72 -14.84
C ALA A 170 2.45 2.05 -16.18
N ASP A 171 3.18 1.01 -16.59
CA ASP A 171 2.90 0.24 -17.81
C ASP A 171 1.58 -0.54 -17.76
N ARG A 172 1.04 -0.79 -16.56
CA ARG A 172 -0.29 -1.41 -16.34
C ARG A 172 -1.45 -0.43 -16.53
N VAL A 173 -1.21 0.87 -16.52
CA VAL A 173 -2.22 1.89 -16.81
C VAL A 173 -2.60 1.81 -18.28
N ILE A 174 -3.87 1.95 -18.61
CA ILE A 174 -4.35 2.04 -20.00
C ILE A 174 -4.75 3.47 -20.34
N ALA A 175 -4.78 3.80 -21.65
CA ALA A 175 -4.97 5.19 -22.12
C ALA A 175 -6.32 5.83 -21.73
N GLU A 176 -7.30 5.01 -21.39
CA GLU A 176 -8.63 5.45 -20.95
C GLU A 176 -8.75 5.63 -19.43
N HIS A 177 -7.76 5.19 -18.64
CA HIS A 177 -7.80 5.32 -17.18
C HIS A 177 -7.47 6.73 -16.73
N HIS A 178 -8.09 7.15 -15.63
CA HIS A 178 -7.80 8.41 -14.98
C HIS A 178 -6.70 8.21 -13.94
N ILE A 179 -5.66 9.03 -14.03
CA ILE A 179 -4.54 9.04 -13.08
C ILE A 179 -4.67 10.27 -12.20
N ALA A 180 -5.09 10.10 -10.96
CA ALA A 180 -5.06 11.18 -9.99
C ALA A 180 -3.62 11.47 -9.56
N ILE A 181 -3.15 12.70 -9.77
CA ILE A 181 -1.86 13.17 -9.23
C ILE A 181 -2.14 14.22 -8.17
N ASP A 182 -1.66 13.97 -6.97
CA ASP A 182 -1.80 14.91 -5.86
C ASP A 182 -0.56 14.95 -4.97
N GLY A 183 -0.42 16.07 -4.29
CA GLY A 183 0.70 16.33 -3.39
C GLY A 183 0.26 16.47 -1.95
N MET A 184 1.01 15.86 -1.04
CA MET A 184 0.84 16.06 0.39
C MET A 184 2.12 16.55 1.04
N LEU A 185 1.98 17.44 2.01
CA LEU A 185 3.08 17.84 2.88
C LEU A 185 3.14 16.90 4.08
N LYS A 186 4.33 16.41 4.36
CA LYS A 186 4.61 15.56 5.51
C LYS A 186 5.60 16.26 6.42
N GLN A 187 5.23 16.41 7.68
CA GLN A 187 6.12 16.97 8.69
C GLN A 187 7.38 16.10 8.80
N ASP A 188 8.52 16.75 8.72
CA ASP A 188 9.83 16.15 8.85
C ASP A 188 10.63 16.89 9.90
N ASN A 189 10.93 16.19 10.98
CA ASN A 189 11.70 16.71 12.09
C ASN A 189 13.20 16.39 11.96
N SER A 190 13.62 15.79 10.85
CA SER A 190 15.03 15.46 10.60
C SER A 190 15.85 16.73 10.36
N SER A 191 17.00 16.82 11.03
CA SER A 191 17.98 17.86 10.79
C SER A 191 18.98 17.55 9.68
N VAL A 192 18.97 16.28 9.20
CA VAL A 192 19.95 15.78 8.21
C VAL A 192 19.33 15.46 6.86
N ASN A 193 18.02 15.63 6.71
CA ASN A 193 17.33 15.38 5.45
C ASN A 193 17.34 16.63 4.57
N ASP A 194 18.03 16.57 3.44
CA ASP A 194 18.15 17.69 2.47
C ASP A 194 16.81 18.06 1.82
N LEU A 195 15.82 17.16 1.82
CA LEU A 195 14.47 17.42 1.32
C LEU A 195 13.58 18.14 2.36
N SER A 196 14.04 18.24 3.59
CA SER A 196 13.33 18.91 4.66
C SER A 196 13.45 20.43 4.52
N ALA A 197 12.32 21.09 4.26
CA ALA A 197 12.30 22.55 4.04
C ALA A 197 11.09 23.21 4.72
N PHE A 198 11.22 24.52 5.02
CA PHE A 198 10.10 25.28 5.55
C PHE A 198 9.10 25.60 4.42
N SER A 199 7.85 25.15 4.59
CA SER A 199 6.77 25.42 3.66
C SER A 199 5.87 26.55 4.16
N ARG A 200 5.45 27.46 3.25
CA ARG A 200 4.42 28.46 3.54
C ARG A 200 3.03 27.83 3.76
N LYS A 201 2.84 26.60 3.28
CA LYS A 201 1.60 25.82 3.43
C LYS A 201 1.64 24.88 4.62
N ALA A 202 2.70 24.91 5.43
CA ALA A 202 2.87 24.05 6.58
C ALA A 202 1.66 24.18 7.54
N ARG A 203 1.13 23.03 7.97
CA ARG A 203 0.03 22.99 8.95
C ARG A 203 0.48 23.51 10.31
N VAL A 204 1.73 23.26 10.67
CA VAL A 204 2.33 23.71 11.91
C VAL A 204 3.39 24.74 11.57
N ARG A 205 3.20 25.96 12.08
CA ARG A 205 4.12 27.07 11.83
C ARG A 205 5.50 26.78 12.41
N GLY A 206 6.55 26.94 11.61
CA GLY A 206 7.94 26.71 12.05
C GLY A 206 8.40 25.25 11.99
N CYS A 207 7.59 24.32 11.48
CA CYS A 207 8.03 22.97 11.19
C CYS A 207 8.57 22.85 9.77
N ARG A 208 9.58 21.99 9.62
CA ARG A 208 10.06 21.57 8.31
C ARG A 208 9.16 20.45 7.78
N GLU A 209 9.02 20.39 6.48
CA GLU A 209 8.20 19.42 5.78
C GLU A 209 8.92 18.90 4.55
N ALA A 210 8.61 17.68 4.15
CA ALA A 210 8.89 17.15 2.83
C ALA A 210 7.59 17.02 2.05
N SER A 211 7.66 17.20 0.75
CA SER A 211 6.52 17.08 -0.15
C SER A 211 6.54 15.72 -0.83
N VAL A 212 5.41 15.04 -0.86
CA VAL A 212 5.26 13.76 -1.54
C VAL A 212 4.19 13.89 -2.61
N LEU A 213 4.54 13.61 -3.87
CA LEU A 213 3.60 13.47 -4.97
C LEU A 213 3.27 12.00 -5.17
N TYR A 214 1.99 11.71 -5.44
CA TYR A 214 1.49 10.38 -5.75
C TYR A 214 0.75 10.40 -7.07
N ALA A 215 0.91 9.35 -7.86
CA ALA A 215 0.03 8.99 -8.96
C ALA A 215 -0.78 7.76 -8.60
N TYR A 216 -2.06 7.75 -8.94
CA TYR A 216 -2.99 6.71 -8.59
C TYR A 216 -3.97 6.46 -9.74
N ASP A 217 -4.07 5.20 -10.19
CA ASP A 217 -5.06 4.77 -11.18
C ASP A 217 -6.43 4.66 -10.49
N ILE A 218 -7.37 5.51 -10.93
CA ILE A 218 -8.68 5.62 -10.28
C ILE A 218 -9.54 4.39 -10.57
N GLU A 219 -9.54 3.88 -11.78
CA GLU A 219 -10.36 2.75 -12.20
C GLU A 219 -9.90 1.44 -11.54
N LYS A 220 -8.61 1.19 -11.52
CA LYS A 220 -8.05 0.02 -10.82
C LYS A 220 -7.97 0.19 -9.33
N MET A 221 -8.07 1.43 -8.86
CA MET A 221 -7.86 1.77 -7.45
C MET A 221 -6.48 1.37 -6.92
N GLU A 222 -5.44 1.59 -7.74
CA GLU A 222 -4.06 1.21 -7.44
C GLU A 222 -3.11 2.40 -7.49
N PRO A 223 -2.13 2.50 -6.58
CA PRO A 223 -1.05 3.45 -6.71
C PRO A 223 -0.14 3.05 -7.88
N VAL A 224 0.25 4.06 -8.65
CA VAL A 224 1.14 3.92 -9.79
C VAL A 224 2.58 4.21 -9.38
N CYS A 225 2.83 5.40 -8.85
CA CYS A 225 4.16 5.80 -8.39
C CYS A 225 4.09 6.89 -7.31
N ALA A 226 5.21 7.15 -6.67
CA ALA A 226 5.37 8.23 -5.71
C ALA A 226 6.79 8.82 -5.79
N GLU A 227 6.93 10.11 -5.53
CA GLU A 227 8.24 10.78 -5.46
C GLU A 227 8.23 11.83 -4.37
N ILE A 228 9.40 12.08 -3.76
CA ILE A 228 9.58 13.06 -2.71
C ILE A 228 10.30 14.27 -3.26
N PHE A 229 9.80 15.44 -2.90
CA PHE A 229 10.38 16.74 -3.24
C PHE A 229 10.61 17.56 -1.97
N PRO A 230 11.48 18.57 -2.03
CA PRO A 230 11.61 19.51 -0.92
C PRO A 230 10.28 20.14 -0.53
N GLY A 231 10.04 20.34 0.77
CA GLY A 231 8.75 20.79 1.31
C GLY A 231 8.26 22.14 0.77
N ASN A 232 9.16 22.97 0.23
CA ASN A 232 8.86 24.26 -0.38
C ASN A 232 8.63 24.20 -1.91
N SER A 233 8.77 23.03 -2.55
CA SER A 233 8.84 22.90 -4.01
C SER A 233 7.60 22.26 -4.66
N ILE A 234 6.45 22.16 -3.96
CA ILE A 234 5.21 21.78 -4.64
C ILE A 234 4.77 22.94 -5.55
N ASP A 235 5.32 22.94 -6.72
CA ASP A 235 4.90 23.81 -7.81
C ASP A 235 4.68 23.00 -9.09
N ALA A 236 4.31 23.68 -10.14
CA ALA A 236 4.04 23.02 -11.41
C ALA A 236 5.31 22.37 -12.04
N SER A 237 6.51 22.78 -11.66
CA SER A 237 7.76 22.18 -12.13
C SER A 237 8.00 20.80 -11.53
N SER A 238 7.61 20.60 -10.27
CA SER A 238 7.65 19.30 -9.60
C SER A 238 6.72 18.29 -10.29
N TYR A 239 5.55 18.72 -10.77
CA TYR A 239 4.63 17.83 -11.49
C TYR A 239 5.18 17.38 -12.85
N ALA A 240 5.77 18.31 -13.62
CA ALA A 240 6.41 17.97 -14.88
C ALA A 240 7.58 16.98 -14.67
N ALA A 241 8.43 17.26 -13.69
CA ALA A 241 9.51 16.37 -13.31
C ALA A 241 8.98 15.00 -12.85
N PHE A 242 7.89 14.96 -12.06
CA PHE A 242 7.27 13.73 -11.60
C PHE A 242 6.77 12.86 -12.75
N ILE A 243 6.06 13.43 -13.74
CA ILE A 243 5.57 12.72 -14.93
C ILE A 243 6.75 12.17 -15.73
N ARG A 244 7.76 12.99 -15.98
CA ARG A 244 8.95 12.62 -16.75
C ARG A 244 9.77 11.55 -16.06
N ASP A 245 10.10 11.74 -14.79
CA ASP A 245 11.04 10.91 -14.05
C ASP A 245 10.46 9.53 -13.70
N ASN A 246 9.11 9.42 -13.59
CA ASN A 246 8.41 8.15 -13.45
C ASN A 246 7.90 7.59 -14.77
N ASP A 247 8.19 8.27 -15.89
CA ASP A 247 7.85 7.86 -17.25
C ASP A 247 6.38 7.48 -17.43
N ILE A 248 5.48 8.33 -16.93
CA ILE A 248 4.03 8.16 -17.09
C ILE A 248 3.68 8.48 -18.54
N ARG A 249 3.38 7.45 -19.35
CA ARG A 249 3.25 7.58 -20.81
C ARG A 249 1.83 7.67 -21.31
N LYS A 250 0.85 7.18 -20.55
CA LYS A 250 -0.54 7.01 -20.99
C LYS A 250 -1.52 7.19 -19.84
N GLY A 251 -2.77 7.51 -20.15
CA GLY A 251 -3.83 7.78 -19.20
C GLY A 251 -4.31 9.24 -19.24
N ILE A 252 -5.29 9.56 -18.42
CA ILE A 252 -5.87 10.91 -18.31
C ILE A 252 -5.50 11.46 -16.94
N ILE A 253 -4.57 12.40 -16.89
CA ILE A 253 -4.13 13.03 -15.63
C ILE A 253 -5.26 13.88 -15.07
N VAL A 254 -5.68 13.56 -13.86
CA VAL A 254 -6.62 14.34 -13.07
C VAL A 254 -5.87 15.05 -11.96
N SER A 255 -5.95 16.35 -11.90
CA SER A 255 -5.21 17.17 -10.95
C SER A 255 -6.10 18.23 -10.30
N ASP A 256 -5.65 18.81 -9.17
CA ASP A 256 -6.35 19.89 -8.50
C ASP A 256 -6.27 21.22 -9.30
N LYS A 257 -7.14 22.15 -8.97
CA LYS A 257 -7.23 23.52 -9.56
C LYS A 257 -5.92 24.31 -9.53
N GLY A 258 -4.96 23.90 -8.70
CA GLY A 258 -3.65 24.50 -8.59
C GLY A 258 -2.65 24.06 -9.66
N PHE A 259 -3.03 23.10 -10.49
CA PHE A 259 -2.16 22.47 -11.48
C PHE A 259 -2.55 22.87 -12.91
N PRO A 260 -1.95 23.93 -13.47
CA PRO A 260 -2.30 24.37 -14.82
C PRO A 260 -1.70 23.42 -15.89
N PRO A 261 -2.51 22.93 -16.85
CA PRO A 261 -2.04 22.06 -17.94
C PRO A 261 -0.88 22.65 -18.75
N SER A 262 -0.81 23.98 -18.81
CA SER A 262 0.27 24.69 -19.50
C SER A 262 1.67 24.34 -19.02
N ARG A 263 1.81 23.86 -17.77
CA ARG A 263 3.10 23.51 -17.17
C ARG A 263 3.59 22.10 -17.51
N ILE A 264 2.67 21.23 -17.95
CA ILE A 264 3.01 19.87 -18.44
C ILE A 264 2.84 19.75 -19.96
N LYS A 265 2.75 20.88 -20.64
CA LYS A 265 2.50 20.89 -22.10
C LYS A 265 3.56 20.12 -22.88
N THR A 266 4.81 20.20 -22.45
CA THR A 266 5.93 19.46 -23.08
C THR A 266 5.74 17.96 -22.89
N GLU A 267 5.46 17.52 -21.66
CA GLU A 267 5.25 16.12 -21.34
C GLU A 267 4.07 15.53 -22.10
N LEU A 268 2.97 16.29 -22.26
CA LEU A 268 1.82 15.87 -23.04
C LEU A 268 2.14 15.78 -24.53
N ALA A 269 2.91 16.73 -25.07
CA ALA A 269 3.28 16.77 -26.49
C ALA A 269 4.19 15.58 -26.89
N GLU A 270 5.02 15.12 -25.96
CA GLU A 270 5.93 13.97 -26.16
C GLU A 270 5.24 12.61 -25.96
N ARG A 271 4.03 12.58 -25.39
CA ARG A 271 3.31 11.36 -25.00
C ARG A 271 1.88 11.38 -25.55
N PRO A 272 1.64 10.85 -26.76
CA PRO A 272 0.35 10.98 -27.45
C PRO A 272 -0.82 10.30 -26.75
N ASP A 273 -0.55 9.30 -25.89
CA ASP A 273 -1.57 8.59 -25.11
C ASP A 273 -1.77 9.17 -23.70
N LEU A 274 -1.07 10.26 -23.36
CA LEU A 274 -1.19 10.97 -22.10
C LEU A 274 -2.03 12.23 -22.28
N HIS A 275 -3.11 12.33 -21.55
CA HIS A 275 -4.07 13.42 -21.62
C HIS A 275 -4.26 14.06 -20.24
N PHE A 276 -5.03 15.15 -20.19
CA PHE A 276 -5.37 15.78 -18.93
C PHE A 276 -6.88 16.02 -18.78
N LEU A 277 -7.32 16.10 -17.53
CA LEU A 277 -8.64 16.52 -17.11
C LEU A 277 -8.50 17.41 -15.88
N THR A 278 -8.61 18.73 -16.04
CA THR A 278 -8.32 19.70 -14.97
C THR A 278 -9.55 20.55 -14.67
N PRO A 279 -9.89 20.76 -13.38
CA PRO A 279 -10.98 21.66 -13.01
C PRO A 279 -10.66 23.12 -13.36
N VAL A 280 -11.64 23.79 -13.97
CA VAL A 280 -11.57 25.20 -14.33
C VAL A 280 -12.27 26.06 -13.27
N LYS A 281 -11.74 27.24 -13.00
CA LYS A 281 -12.38 28.18 -12.07
C LYS A 281 -13.69 28.70 -12.65
N ARG A 282 -14.74 28.81 -11.83
CA ARG A 282 -16.08 29.28 -12.23
C ARG A 282 -16.12 30.72 -12.79
N ASN A 283 -15.07 31.50 -12.57
CA ASN A 283 -14.94 32.87 -13.08
C ASN A 283 -14.00 32.97 -14.31
N ASP A 284 -13.66 31.86 -14.93
CA ASP A 284 -12.87 31.84 -16.16
C ASP A 284 -13.66 32.42 -17.32
N VAL A 285 -13.05 33.34 -18.04
CA VAL A 285 -13.72 34.06 -19.17
C VAL A 285 -14.14 33.12 -20.30
N ARG A 286 -13.41 31.99 -20.48
CA ARG A 286 -13.70 31.01 -21.53
C ARG A 286 -15.05 30.32 -21.35
N ILE A 287 -15.60 30.32 -20.13
CA ILE A 287 -16.95 29.78 -19.83
C ILE A 287 -18.01 30.58 -20.56
N ARG A 288 -17.93 31.91 -20.47
CA ARG A 288 -18.83 32.83 -21.15
C ARG A 288 -18.58 32.84 -22.65
N ASP A 289 -17.33 32.97 -23.07
CA ASP A 289 -16.96 33.13 -24.48
C ASP A 289 -17.28 31.91 -25.33
N ASN A 290 -17.40 30.72 -24.70
CA ASN A 290 -17.79 29.48 -25.37
C ASN A 290 -19.17 28.97 -24.99
N HIS A 291 -20.02 29.79 -24.36
CA HIS A 291 -21.39 29.43 -23.97
C HIS A 291 -21.44 28.09 -23.18
N ALA A 292 -20.50 27.91 -22.26
CA ALA A 292 -20.36 26.64 -21.53
C ALA A 292 -21.48 26.40 -20.51
N LEU A 293 -22.28 27.44 -20.16
CA LEU A 293 -23.44 27.32 -19.28
C LEU A 293 -24.76 27.06 -20.03
N ASP A 294 -24.72 26.99 -21.38
CA ASP A 294 -25.85 26.56 -22.19
C ASP A 294 -25.84 25.02 -22.24
N PHE A 295 -26.67 24.41 -21.41
CA PHE A 295 -26.67 22.98 -21.22
C PHE A 295 -27.27 22.21 -22.40
N ASP A 296 -26.66 21.10 -22.79
CA ASP A 296 -27.05 20.24 -23.91
C ASP A 296 -28.13 19.23 -23.48
N GLY A 297 -28.22 18.91 -22.19
CA GLY A 297 -29.18 17.94 -21.68
C GLY A 297 -28.93 17.54 -20.23
N VAL A 298 -29.66 16.49 -19.83
CA VAL A 298 -29.50 15.82 -18.53
C VAL A 298 -28.60 14.60 -18.68
N LEU A 299 -27.69 14.38 -17.74
CA LEU A 299 -26.78 13.25 -17.75
C LEU A 299 -27.52 11.99 -17.27
N GLU A 300 -27.77 11.06 -18.17
CA GLU A 300 -28.43 9.80 -17.86
C GLU A 300 -27.51 8.80 -17.15
N GLY A 301 -28.09 7.98 -16.24
CA GLY A 301 -27.37 6.88 -15.55
C GLY A 301 -26.42 7.33 -14.45
N VAL A 302 -26.57 8.59 -13.97
CA VAL A 302 -25.91 9.11 -12.78
C VAL A 302 -26.97 9.46 -11.74
N ASP A 303 -26.73 9.13 -10.48
CA ASP A 303 -27.62 9.52 -9.39
C ASP A 303 -27.65 11.06 -9.29
N GLY A 304 -28.86 11.62 -9.41
CA GLY A 304 -29.09 13.07 -9.34
C GLY A 304 -29.47 13.71 -10.68
N HIS A 305 -29.99 14.93 -10.61
CA HIS A 305 -30.34 15.71 -11.77
C HIS A 305 -29.17 16.60 -12.17
N ILE A 306 -28.27 16.04 -12.98
CA ILE A 306 -27.05 16.71 -13.43
C ILE A 306 -27.25 17.16 -14.88
N LEU A 307 -27.26 18.47 -15.10
CA LEU A 307 -27.19 19.05 -16.44
C LEU A 307 -25.74 19.02 -16.92
N TYR A 308 -25.55 18.84 -18.22
CA TYR A 308 -24.21 18.87 -18.81
C TYR A 308 -24.15 19.72 -20.08
N SER A 309 -22.98 20.25 -20.36
CA SER A 309 -22.60 20.76 -21.67
C SER A 309 -21.19 20.38 -22.05
N LYS A 310 -20.93 20.25 -23.36
CA LYS A 310 -19.62 19.98 -23.92
C LYS A 310 -19.32 20.99 -25.01
N ARG A 311 -18.21 21.71 -24.88
CA ARG A 311 -17.83 22.76 -25.84
C ARG A 311 -16.38 22.55 -26.29
N ARG A 312 -16.17 22.48 -27.60
CA ARG A 312 -14.82 22.52 -28.16
C ARG A 312 -14.34 23.97 -28.17
N ILE A 313 -13.16 24.21 -27.60
CA ILE A 313 -12.56 25.53 -27.49
C ILE A 313 -11.34 25.68 -28.41
N LYS A 314 -10.86 26.93 -28.55
CA LYS A 314 -9.63 27.21 -29.30
C LYS A 314 -8.45 26.43 -28.72
N GLY A 315 -7.62 25.86 -29.59
CA GLY A 315 -6.48 25.02 -29.16
C GLY A 315 -6.77 23.52 -29.11
N GLY A 316 -7.96 23.07 -29.55
CA GLY A 316 -8.31 21.65 -29.64
C GLY A 316 -8.80 21.00 -28.35
N CYS A 317 -8.87 21.76 -27.26
CA CYS A 317 -9.39 21.29 -25.97
C CYS A 317 -10.91 21.35 -25.91
N TYR A 318 -11.46 20.70 -24.89
CA TYR A 318 -12.90 20.63 -24.60
C TYR A 318 -13.17 21.17 -23.20
N LEU A 319 -14.25 21.96 -23.05
CA LEU A 319 -14.83 22.28 -21.75
C LEU A 319 -16.02 21.36 -21.49
N TYR A 320 -16.02 20.72 -20.33
CA TYR A 320 -17.11 19.91 -19.81
C TYR A 320 -17.71 20.63 -18.62
N THR A 321 -18.97 21.04 -18.73
CA THR A 321 -19.66 21.76 -17.66
C THR A 321 -20.78 20.89 -17.12
N PHE A 322 -20.86 20.80 -15.81
CA PHE A 322 -21.89 20.04 -15.11
C PHE A 322 -22.55 20.94 -14.07
N ARG A 323 -23.86 20.84 -13.94
CA ARG A 323 -24.65 21.54 -12.91
C ARG A 323 -25.48 20.52 -12.15
N ASP A 324 -25.16 20.37 -10.88
CA ASP A 324 -25.93 19.57 -9.94
C ASP A 324 -27.01 20.46 -9.30
N SER A 325 -28.28 20.09 -9.48
CA SER A 325 -29.43 20.89 -8.98
C SER A 325 -29.49 20.92 -7.45
N HIS A 326 -29.17 19.81 -6.77
CA HIS A 326 -29.13 19.74 -5.30
C HIS A 326 -28.01 20.60 -4.73
N LYS A 327 -26.86 20.51 -5.32
CA LYS A 327 -25.68 21.31 -4.93
C LYS A 327 -25.92 22.80 -5.24
N SER A 328 -26.58 23.09 -6.34
CA SER A 328 -26.99 24.49 -6.71
C SER A 328 -27.87 25.09 -5.64
N SER A 329 -28.91 24.39 -5.23
CA SER A 329 -29.86 24.86 -4.19
C SER A 329 -29.17 25.01 -2.83
N ALA A 330 -28.28 24.07 -2.46
CA ALA A 330 -27.54 24.15 -1.21
C ALA A 330 -26.54 25.32 -1.18
N GLU A 331 -25.82 25.58 -2.27
CA GLU A 331 -24.89 26.70 -2.41
C GLU A 331 -25.64 28.03 -2.38
N GLU A 332 -26.80 28.12 -3.05
CA GLU A 332 -27.67 29.30 -3.05
C GLU A 332 -28.21 29.62 -1.64
N THR A 333 -28.73 28.61 -0.96
CA THR A 333 -29.20 28.71 0.42
C THR A 333 -28.10 29.21 1.36
N ALA A 334 -26.93 28.63 1.26
CA ALA A 334 -25.75 29.01 2.07
C ALA A 334 -25.32 30.46 1.76
N PHE A 335 -25.34 30.84 0.48
CA PHE A 335 -25.01 32.20 0.05
C PHE A 335 -25.99 33.24 0.63
N LEU A 336 -27.27 32.98 0.53
CA LEU A 336 -28.30 33.85 1.05
C LEU A 336 -28.32 33.93 2.58
N ALA A 337 -28.05 32.81 3.26
CA ALA A 337 -27.90 32.78 4.73
C ALA A 337 -26.71 33.64 5.22
N ASN A 338 -25.65 33.72 4.46
CA ASN A 338 -24.49 34.54 4.80
C ASN A 338 -24.60 36.03 4.40
N ARG A 339 -25.73 36.47 3.80
CA ARG A 339 -25.95 37.87 3.36
C ARG A 339 -25.74 38.90 4.48
N LYS A 340 -26.16 38.59 5.70
CA LYS A 340 -26.01 39.49 6.85
C LYS A 340 -24.56 39.72 7.27
N LYS A 341 -23.64 38.77 6.95
CA LYS A 341 -22.21 38.86 7.24
C LYS A 341 -21.42 39.57 6.13
N ASN A 342 -22.04 39.77 4.97
CA ASN A 342 -21.41 40.29 3.76
C ASN A 342 -21.86 41.73 3.53
N LYS A 343 -20.99 42.71 3.86
CA LYS A 343 -21.30 44.15 3.75
C LYS A 343 -21.55 44.57 2.31
N ASP A 344 -21.04 43.85 1.32
CA ASP A 344 -21.14 44.18 -0.11
C ASP A 344 -22.25 43.41 -0.83
N PHE A 345 -23.20 42.81 -0.09
CA PHE A 345 -24.29 42.07 -0.71
C PHE A 345 -25.19 43.03 -1.54
N SER A 346 -25.26 42.75 -2.86
CA SER A 346 -26.21 43.41 -3.77
C SER A 346 -26.91 42.36 -4.62
N TYR A 347 -28.11 42.70 -5.13
CA TYR A 347 -28.85 41.81 -6.02
C TYR A 347 -28.08 41.54 -7.32
N SER A 348 -27.41 42.54 -7.87
CA SER A 348 -26.58 42.35 -9.06
C SER A 348 -25.39 41.40 -8.84
N TRP A 349 -24.86 41.35 -7.63
CA TRP A 349 -23.83 40.38 -7.26
C TRP A 349 -24.39 38.97 -7.08
N TYR A 350 -25.57 38.85 -6.46
CA TYR A 350 -26.32 37.60 -6.39
C TYR A 350 -26.60 37.05 -7.79
N ASP A 351 -27.16 37.88 -8.69
CA ASP A 351 -27.50 37.47 -10.05
C ASP A 351 -26.30 36.92 -10.83
N LYS A 352 -25.14 37.58 -10.75
CA LYS A 352 -23.91 37.10 -11.33
C LYS A 352 -23.44 35.78 -10.74
N LYS A 353 -23.68 35.51 -9.46
CA LYS A 353 -23.25 34.28 -8.76
C LYS A 353 -24.22 33.13 -8.94
N SER A 354 -25.52 33.40 -9.06
CA SER A 354 -26.57 32.39 -9.18
C SER A 354 -26.39 31.50 -10.41
N SER A 355 -25.90 32.06 -11.50
CA SER A 355 -25.64 31.31 -12.74
C SER A 355 -24.60 30.18 -12.60
N VAL A 356 -23.73 30.24 -11.58
CA VAL A 356 -22.64 29.27 -11.37
C VAL A 356 -22.80 28.45 -10.10
N PHE A 357 -23.92 28.54 -9.38
CA PHE A 357 -24.20 27.67 -8.25
C PHE A 357 -24.35 26.20 -8.72
N GLY A 358 -23.75 25.28 -8.00
CA GLY A 358 -23.76 23.86 -8.31
C GLY A 358 -22.95 23.48 -9.56
N VAL A 359 -22.27 24.46 -10.20
CA VAL A 359 -21.54 24.23 -11.44
C VAL A 359 -20.12 23.74 -11.16
N ILE A 360 -19.70 22.70 -11.90
CA ILE A 360 -18.33 22.18 -11.94
C ILE A 360 -17.90 22.16 -13.41
N ILE A 361 -16.70 22.63 -13.70
CA ILE A 361 -16.20 22.73 -15.06
C ILE A 361 -14.84 22.09 -15.15
N PHE A 362 -14.62 21.29 -16.21
CA PHE A 362 -13.34 20.69 -16.52
C PHE A 362 -12.87 21.09 -17.91
N GLU A 363 -11.57 21.11 -18.09
CA GLU A 363 -10.90 21.21 -19.37
C GLU A 363 -10.12 19.92 -19.63
N SER A 364 -10.20 19.39 -20.86
CA SER A 364 -9.43 18.25 -21.33
C SER A 364 -8.97 18.47 -22.76
N ASP A 365 -7.81 17.92 -23.11
CA ASP A 365 -7.33 17.83 -24.49
C ASP A 365 -7.92 16.61 -25.23
N LYS A 366 -8.56 15.70 -24.51
CA LYS A 366 -9.20 14.50 -25.06
C LYS A 366 -10.68 14.70 -25.24
N ASP A 367 -11.21 14.19 -26.33
CA ASP A 367 -12.66 14.11 -26.59
C ASP A 367 -13.25 12.96 -25.75
N LEU A 368 -13.86 13.31 -24.61
CA LEU A 368 -14.43 12.35 -23.67
C LEU A 368 -15.97 12.33 -23.77
N ASP A 369 -16.57 11.18 -23.48
CA ASP A 369 -17.98 11.11 -23.15
C ASP A 369 -18.25 11.96 -21.90
N PRO A 370 -19.27 12.84 -21.87
CA PRO A 370 -19.55 13.66 -20.69
C PRO A 370 -19.75 12.89 -19.39
N LYS A 371 -20.10 11.61 -19.43
CA LYS A 371 -20.23 10.75 -18.24
C LYS A 371 -18.87 10.49 -17.56
N ARG A 372 -17.77 10.46 -18.32
CA ARG A 372 -16.45 10.15 -17.77
C ARG A 372 -15.88 11.21 -16.83
N PRO A 373 -15.85 12.51 -17.16
CA PRO A 373 -15.38 13.53 -16.23
C PRO A 373 -16.13 13.57 -14.91
N ILE A 374 -17.46 13.35 -14.92
CA ILE A 374 -18.27 13.38 -13.71
C ILE A 374 -18.06 12.14 -12.83
N SER A 375 -17.81 10.96 -13.43
CA SER A 375 -17.59 9.71 -12.67
C SER A 375 -16.31 9.73 -11.84
N VAL A 376 -15.37 10.58 -12.18
CA VAL A 376 -14.10 10.77 -11.46
C VAL A 376 -14.28 11.69 -10.24
N ILE A 377 -15.40 12.44 -10.19
CA ILE A 377 -15.68 13.34 -9.08
C ILE A 377 -16.46 12.57 -8.02
N PRO A 378 -15.97 12.50 -6.77
CA PRO A 378 -16.80 12.03 -5.67
C PRO A 378 -18.03 12.94 -5.53
N THR A 379 -19.21 12.36 -5.34
CA THR A 379 -20.52 13.02 -5.24
C THR A 379 -20.57 14.15 -4.21
N ASP A 380 -19.67 14.12 -3.23
CA ASP A 380 -19.60 15.11 -2.13
C ASP A 380 -18.78 16.37 -2.49
N GLY A 381 -18.29 16.48 -3.73
CA GLY A 381 -17.54 17.65 -4.20
C GLY A 381 -16.17 17.83 -3.54
N CYS A 382 -15.70 16.85 -2.81
CA CYS A 382 -14.43 16.86 -2.11
C CYS A 382 -13.41 15.98 -2.80
N TRP A 383 -12.50 16.55 -3.55
CA TRP A 383 -11.19 15.92 -3.89
C TRP A 383 -10.50 15.40 -2.64
N ASN A 384 -10.80 15.98 -1.48
CA ASN A 384 -10.41 15.48 -0.18
C ASN A 384 -10.87 14.05 0.14
N TRP A 385 -11.92 13.50 -0.50
CA TRP A 385 -12.33 12.12 -0.21
C TRP A 385 -11.31 11.11 -0.71
N PHE A 386 -10.74 11.34 -1.87
CA PHE A 386 -9.69 10.49 -2.42
C PHE A 386 -8.44 10.53 -1.52
N LEU A 387 -8.06 11.74 -1.07
CA LEU A 387 -6.94 11.96 -0.16
C LEU A 387 -7.31 11.66 1.30
N THR A 388 -8.56 11.88 1.70
CA THR A 388 -9.06 11.50 3.03
C THR A 388 -9.26 9.99 3.11
N GLY A 389 -9.60 9.32 2.00
CA GLY A 389 -9.54 7.87 1.89
C GLY A 389 -8.11 7.34 2.12
N THR A 390 -7.08 7.99 1.58
CA THR A 390 -5.67 7.68 1.91
C THR A 390 -5.28 8.10 3.33
N LYS A 391 -5.88 9.15 3.89
CA LYS A 391 -5.71 9.57 5.29
C LYS A 391 -6.56 8.76 6.27
N MET A 392 -7.77 8.33 5.87
CA MET A 392 -8.68 7.47 6.65
C MET A 392 -8.45 5.97 6.41
N ALA A 393 -7.61 5.56 5.45
CA ALA A 393 -7.11 4.19 5.34
C ALA A 393 -6.36 3.73 6.60
N SER A 394 -6.06 4.67 7.49
CA SER A 394 -5.65 4.34 8.86
C SER A 394 -6.82 3.92 9.76
N ALA A 395 -8.09 4.06 9.36
CA ALA A 395 -9.21 3.91 10.28
C ALA A 395 -10.27 2.88 9.90
N SER A 396 -10.57 2.56 8.63
CA SER A 396 -11.52 1.46 8.30
C SER A 396 -11.72 1.25 6.79
N THR A 397 -11.76 -0.03 6.36
CA THR A 397 -12.34 -0.57 5.12
C THR A 397 -11.70 -0.23 3.76
N VAL A 398 -10.42 0.07 3.69
CA VAL A 398 -9.71 0.07 2.40
C VAL A 398 -9.33 -1.37 2.05
N PRO A 399 -9.54 -1.86 0.81
CA PRO A 399 -9.01 -3.16 0.41
C PRO A 399 -7.52 -3.24 0.74
N ALA A 400 -7.08 -4.36 1.31
CA ALA A 400 -5.71 -4.55 1.78
C ALA A 400 -4.66 -4.25 0.69
N TYR A 401 -5.02 -4.44 -0.57
CA TYR A 401 -4.24 -4.10 -1.75
C TYR A 401 -3.87 -2.60 -1.83
N ARG A 402 -4.85 -1.69 -1.63
CA ARG A 402 -4.59 -0.24 -1.56
C ARG A 402 -3.58 0.11 -0.48
N ALA A 403 -3.75 -0.51 0.67
CA ALA A 403 -2.91 -0.24 1.82
C ALA A 403 -1.48 -0.77 1.63
N ILE A 404 -1.28 -1.93 0.95
CA ILE A 404 0.05 -2.48 0.65
C ILE A 404 0.79 -1.58 -0.32
N SER A 405 0.16 -1.22 -1.44
CA SER A 405 0.78 -0.37 -2.45
C SER A 405 1.09 1.03 -1.92
N LEU A 406 0.19 1.61 -1.08
CA LEU A 406 0.43 2.87 -0.39
C LEU A 406 1.53 2.73 0.68
N SER A 407 1.63 1.59 1.38
CA SER A 407 2.67 1.39 2.37
C SER A 407 4.04 1.16 1.72
N LEU A 408 4.10 0.59 0.54
CA LEU A 408 5.34 0.49 -0.26
C LEU A 408 5.79 1.85 -0.77
N ALA A 409 4.88 2.64 -1.32
CA ALA A 409 5.14 4.03 -1.69
C ALA A 409 5.51 4.88 -0.46
N TRP A 410 4.80 4.70 0.66
CA TRP A 410 5.03 5.38 1.93
C TRP A 410 6.37 4.99 2.57
N ASN A 411 6.77 3.72 2.51
CA ASN A 411 8.00 3.25 3.14
C ASN A 411 9.25 3.64 2.34
N SER A 412 9.20 3.61 1.01
CA SER A 412 10.27 4.17 0.18
C SER A 412 10.45 5.67 0.43
N SER A 413 9.35 6.36 0.75
CA SER A 413 9.33 7.78 1.07
C SER A 413 9.78 8.08 2.51
N THR A 414 9.48 7.19 3.45
CA THR A 414 9.81 7.39 4.88
C THR A 414 11.27 7.05 5.19
N SER A 415 11.92 6.16 4.42
CA SER A 415 13.33 5.87 4.58
C SER A 415 14.23 7.03 4.12
N LEU A 416 13.77 7.84 3.17
CA LEU A 416 14.42 9.08 2.79
C LEU A 416 14.23 10.21 3.83
N LEU A 417 13.26 10.08 4.74
CA LEU A 417 12.98 11.05 5.82
C LEU A 417 13.69 10.69 7.14
N LEU A 418 14.30 9.52 7.24
CA LEU A 418 15.00 9.04 8.44
C LEU A 418 16.53 8.95 8.27
N CYS A 419 17.05 9.24 7.09
CA CYS A 419 18.46 9.51 6.80
C CYS A 419 18.66 10.99 6.52
#